data_ecf73b2050fbf2bdcad5cf3312936827
#
_entry.id   ecf73b2050fbf2bdcad5cf3312936827
#
_cell.length_a   1.000
_cell.length_b   1.000
_cell.length_c   1.000
_cell.angle_alpha   90.00
_cell.angle_beta   90.00
_cell.angle_gamma   90.00
#
_symmetry.space_group_name_H-M   'P 1'
#
loop_
_entity.id
_entity.type
_entity.pdbx_description
1 polymer ?
#
loop_
_entity_poly.entity_id
_entity_poly.type
_entity_poly.pdbx_seq_one_letter_code
_entity_poly.pdbx_strand_id
1 'polypeptide(L)' 'MEIKRRRQVLQITQQELADLANVSINTVVAVERGTGNPRIETLLSICNVLGLKISAKFTHCG' A
#
# COMPACT_ATOMS: atom_id res chain seq x y z
N MET A 1 -6.84 6.28 5.55
CA MET A 1 -6.82 5.25 4.53
C MET A 1 -6.53 3.88 5.12
N GLU A 2 -7.07 2.86 4.54
CA GLU A 2 -6.91 1.49 5.05
C GLU A 2 -5.46 1.03 5.16
N ILE A 3 -4.61 1.51 4.29
CA ILE A 3 -3.20 1.12 4.26
C ILE A 3 -2.53 1.46 5.58
N LYS A 4 -2.69 2.68 6.06
CA LYS A 4 -2.10 3.11 7.32
C LYS A 4 -2.65 2.29 8.48
N ARG A 5 -3.96 2.10 8.50
CA ARG A 5 -4.64 1.36 9.55
C ARG A 5 -4.14 -0.09 9.60
N ARG A 6 -4.07 -0.73 8.46
CA ARG A 6 -3.62 -2.12 8.38
C ARG A 6 -2.16 -2.25 8.80
N ARG A 7 -1.35 -1.29 8.38
CA ARG A 7 0.06 -1.27 8.79
C ARG A 7 0.17 -1.20 10.32
N GLN A 8 -0.64 -0.35 10.95
CA GLN A 8 -0.63 -0.21 12.40
C GLN A 8 -1.11 -1.48 13.09
N VAL A 9 -2.10 -2.13 12.53
CA VAL A 9 -2.59 -3.42 13.06
C VAL A 9 -1.48 -4.47 13.04
N LEU A 10 -0.68 -4.48 11.98
CA LEU A 10 0.43 -5.40 11.85
C LEU A 10 1.67 -4.96 12.65
N GLN A 11 1.62 -3.79 13.26
CA GLN A 11 2.69 -3.26 14.09
C GLN A 11 4.01 -3.08 13.33
N ILE A 12 3.93 -2.67 12.09
CA ILE A 12 5.13 -2.36 11.29
C ILE A 12 5.22 -0.87 11.06
N THR A 13 6.46 -0.39 10.91
CA THR A 13 6.72 1.02 10.64
C THR A 13 6.54 1.32 9.16
N GLN A 14 6.48 2.61 8.84
CA GLN A 14 6.46 3.04 7.44
C GLN A 14 7.70 2.54 6.70
N GLN A 15 8.86 2.60 7.35
CA GLN A 15 10.10 2.14 6.75
C GLN A 15 10.05 0.65 6.48
N GLU A 16 9.54 -0.12 7.44
CA GLU A 16 9.41 -1.56 7.26
C GLU A 16 8.48 -1.89 6.10
N LEU A 17 7.37 -1.18 6.00
CA LEU A 17 6.46 -1.38 4.89
C LEU A 17 7.13 -1.05 3.56
N ALA A 18 7.86 0.06 3.51
CA ALA A 18 8.57 0.47 2.30
C ALA A 18 9.57 -0.61 1.88
N ASP A 19 10.32 -1.13 2.83
CA ASP A 19 11.30 -2.18 2.56
C ASP A 19 10.62 -3.45 2.04
N LEU A 20 9.55 -3.87 2.68
CA LEU A 20 8.85 -5.08 2.29
C LEU A 20 8.16 -4.95 0.93
N ALA A 21 7.65 -3.79 0.64
CA ALA A 21 6.98 -3.53 -0.64
C ALA A 21 7.96 -3.12 -1.74
N ASN A 22 9.23 -2.95 -1.37
CA ASN A 22 10.28 -2.55 -2.30
C ASN A 22 9.99 -1.20 -2.95
N VAL A 23 9.56 -0.24 -2.14
CA VAL A 23 9.29 1.13 -2.57
C VAL A 23 9.99 2.08 -1.61
N SER A 24 10.05 3.36 -1.96
CA SER A 24 10.66 4.35 -1.06
C SER A 24 9.71 4.69 0.08
N ILE A 25 10.28 5.11 1.20
CA ILE A 25 9.46 5.55 2.33
C ILE A 25 8.60 6.75 1.95
N ASN A 26 9.12 7.63 1.09
CA ASN A 26 8.34 8.77 0.61
C ASN A 26 7.07 8.31 -0.11
N THR A 27 7.16 7.22 -0.84
CA THR A 27 6.01 6.63 -1.51
C THR A 27 4.98 6.15 -0.51
N VAL A 28 5.42 5.48 0.54
CA VAL A 28 4.51 5.01 1.60
C VAL A 28 3.83 6.19 2.27
N VAL A 29 4.60 7.22 2.62
CA VAL A 29 4.04 8.42 3.25
C VAL A 29 2.99 9.06 2.35
N ALA A 30 3.29 9.23 1.08
CA ALA A 30 2.35 9.83 0.13
C ALA A 30 1.07 9.02 -0.02
N VAL A 31 1.21 7.71 -0.12
CA VAL A 31 0.05 6.81 -0.23
C VAL A 31 -0.82 6.88 1.01
N GLU A 32 -0.21 6.90 2.19
CA GLU A 32 -0.96 6.96 3.44
C GLU A 32 -1.68 8.29 3.61
N ARG A 33 -1.11 9.37 3.10
CA ARG A 33 -1.73 10.68 3.14
C ARG A 33 -2.80 10.87 2.08
N GLY A 34 -2.82 10.00 1.09
CA GLY A 34 -3.73 10.16 -0.04
C GLY A 34 -3.28 11.26 -0.99
N THR A 35 -1.99 11.56 -1.01
CA THR A 35 -1.43 12.58 -1.90
C THR A 35 -0.68 11.94 -3.04
N GLY A 36 -0.46 12.69 -4.11
CA GLY A 36 0.25 12.21 -5.28
C GLY A 36 -0.60 11.23 -6.09
N ASN A 37 0.03 10.64 -7.07
CA ASN A 37 -0.61 9.66 -7.95
C ASN A 37 0.24 8.41 -8.02
N PRO A 38 0.15 7.55 -7.01
CA PRO A 38 0.93 6.31 -7.01
C PRO A 38 0.49 5.42 -8.15
N ARG A 39 1.46 4.71 -8.73
CA ARG A 39 1.15 3.75 -9.78
C ARG A 39 0.39 2.57 -9.20
N ILE A 40 -0.43 1.95 -10.02
CA ILE A 40 -1.19 0.79 -9.58
C ILE A 40 -0.25 -0.32 -9.09
N GLU A 41 0.90 -0.48 -9.74
CA GLU A 41 1.88 -1.48 -9.32
C GLU A 41 2.38 -1.23 -7.90
N THR A 42 2.60 0.04 -7.55
CA THR A 42 3.01 0.43 -6.21
C THR A 42 1.94 0.09 -5.20
N LEU A 43 0.70 0.42 -5.52
CA LEU A 43 -0.43 0.11 -4.63
C LEU A 43 -0.58 -1.39 -4.45
N LEU A 44 -0.43 -2.16 -5.51
CA LEU A 44 -0.52 -3.61 -5.44
C LEU A 44 0.57 -4.19 -4.55
N SER A 45 1.80 -3.70 -4.67
CA SER A 45 2.91 -4.15 -3.83
C SER A 45 2.62 -3.88 -2.36
N ILE A 46 2.18 -2.67 -2.05
CA ILE A 46 1.88 -2.29 -0.67
C ILE A 46 0.72 -3.12 -0.12
N CYS A 47 -0.34 -3.26 -0.88
CA CYS A 47 -1.50 -4.04 -0.46
C CYS A 47 -1.14 -5.51 -0.26
N ASN A 48 -0.28 -6.04 -1.11
CA ASN A 48 0.16 -7.42 -1.00
C ASN A 48 0.89 -7.67 0.32
N VAL A 49 1.78 -6.75 0.70
CA VAL A 49 2.52 -6.85 1.97
C VAL A 49 1.55 -6.83 3.14
N LEU A 50 0.54 -5.99 3.08
CA LEU A 50 -0.42 -5.82 4.17
C LEU A 50 -1.51 -6.87 4.19
N GLY A 51 -1.54 -7.76 3.22
CA GLY A 51 -2.60 -8.75 3.13
C GLY A 51 -3.94 -8.17 2.70
N LEU A 52 -3.93 -6.96 2.16
CA LEU A 52 -5.14 -6.35 1.64
C LEU A 52 -5.33 -6.77 0.19
N LYS A 53 -6.58 -6.96 -0.19
CA LYS A 53 -6.87 -7.29 -1.57
C LYS A 53 -7.50 -6.08 -2.24
N ILE A 54 -6.98 -5.73 -3.39
CA ILE A 54 -7.64 -4.75 -4.22
C ILE A 54 -8.89 -5.43 -4.77
N SER A 55 -9.99 -4.70 -4.78
CA SER A 55 -11.25 -5.27 -5.16
C SER A 55 -11.16 -6.03 -6.49
N ALA A 56 -11.64 -7.24 -6.50
CA ALA A 56 -11.68 -8.05 -7.69
C ALA A 56 -12.48 -7.41 -8.82
N LYS A 57 -13.32 -6.48 -8.48
CA LYS A 57 -14.12 -5.76 -9.48
C LYS A 57 -13.23 -5.04 -10.49
N PHE A 58 -12.05 -4.62 -10.09
CA PHE A 58 -11.16 -3.94 -11.00
C PHE A 58 -10.52 -4.89 -12.01
N THR A 59 -10.17 -6.06 -11.55
CA THR A 59 -9.53 -7.02 -12.43
C THR A 59 -10.55 -7.81 -13.23
N HIS A 60 -11.75 -7.73 -12.80
CA HIS A 60 -12.82 -8.57 -13.30
C HIS A 60 -13.66 -7.89 -14.35
N CYS A 61 -13.50 -6.63 -14.49
CA CYS A 61 -14.31 -5.89 -15.44
C CYS A 61 -13.95 -6.21 -16.88
N GLY A 62 -12.96 -7.02 -17.04
CA GLY A 62 -12.70 -7.53 -18.38
C GLY A 62 -13.66 -8.63 -18.67
#